data_6dcd7d96cf56efd84e92d4bfbb66f0b5
#
_entry.id   6dcd7d96cf56efd84e92d4bfbb66f0b5
#
_cell.length_a   1.000
_cell.length_b   1.000
_cell.length_c   1.000
_cell.angle_alpha   90.00
_cell.angle_beta   90.00
_cell.angle_gamma   90.00
#
_symmetry.space_group_name_H-M   'P 1'
#
loop_
_entity.id
_entity.type
_entity.pdbx_description
1 polymer ?
#
loop_
_entity_poly.entity_id
_entity_poly.type
_entity_poly.pdbx_seq_one_letter_code
_entity_poly.pdbx_strand_id
1 'polypeptide(L)'
;MKKIKDLGDLNQKIVLLRVDLNVPLKNEKVLDATRINKVIPTISYLLSQNAKIIIITHVGRPKGKNINKLSLKPICDYLKHKLNIKIKLITQDLKNLSKNNIFNNNYEKITLLENIRFYPEEESDDVEFAKTLANLGDIYVNEAFSCSHRAHASVSKITKFIPSYGGLHLSNEIDALNQITHNIEKPVSCIIGGSKISTKIKVITNLAKKYENIIIVGAMANNFIKYNNHNIGKSIFEKDSDLIVKEIYDSAKINNCNIICPLDFSVGKNLTDISNNKKIGEIKSDDLILDIGLETIKFIKNIINNSKTILWNGP
;
A
#
# COMPACT_ATOMS: atom_id res chain seq x y z
N MET A 1 -16.80 5.68 -6.80
CA MET A 1 -16.86 4.40 -6.04
C MET A 1 -18.04 4.47 -5.08
N LYS A 2 -18.86 3.42 -4.99
CA LYS A 2 -19.92 3.33 -3.97
C LYS A 2 -19.27 3.07 -2.60
N LYS A 3 -19.70 3.76 -1.56
CA LYS A 3 -19.16 3.64 -0.19
C LYS A 3 -20.08 2.80 0.67
N ILE A 4 -19.52 2.11 1.66
CA ILE A 4 -20.31 1.30 2.60
C ILE A 4 -21.37 2.12 3.35
N LYS A 5 -21.12 3.41 3.57
CA LYS A 5 -22.07 4.32 4.21
C LYS A 5 -23.28 4.65 3.34
N ASP A 6 -23.20 4.40 2.02
CA ASP A 6 -24.31 4.60 1.07
C ASP A 6 -25.25 3.39 1.02
N LEU A 7 -24.90 2.32 1.74
CA LEU A 7 -25.75 1.12 1.87
C LEU A 7 -26.93 1.40 2.79
N GLY A 8 -28.08 0.87 2.37
CA GLY A 8 -29.28 0.81 3.22
C GLY A 8 -29.14 -0.23 4.34
N ASP A 9 -30.23 -0.92 4.64
CA ASP A 9 -30.30 -1.90 5.72
C ASP A 9 -29.36 -3.11 5.48
N LEU A 10 -28.45 -3.32 6.43
CA LEU A 10 -27.51 -4.45 6.48
C LEU A 10 -27.95 -5.55 7.47
N ASN A 11 -29.09 -5.39 8.11
CA ASN A 11 -29.57 -6.33 9.11
C ASN A 11 -29.62 -7.77 8.55
N GLN A 12 -28.92 -8.67 9.23
CA GLN A 12 -28.76 -10.09 8.85
C GLN A 12 -28.13 -10.34 7.47
N LYS A 13 -27.69 -9.33 6.72
CA LYS A 13 -26.96 -9.52 5.46
C LYS A 13 -25.59 -10.11 5.71
N ILE A 14 -25.17 -11.00 4.82
CA ILE A 14 -23.82 -11.57 4.83
C ILE A 14 -22.89 -10.68 3.99
N VAL A 15 -21.95 -10.06 4.64
CA VAL A 15 -20.95 -9.18 4.01
C VAL A 15 -19.64 -9.91 3.83
N LEU A 16 -19.20 -10.07 2.58
CA LEU A 16 -17.85 -10.52 2.24
C LEU A 16 -16.91 -9.33 2.40
N LEU A 17 -16.09 -9.33 3.44
CA LEU A 17 -15.16 -8.24 3.74
C LEU A 17 -13.73 -8.61 3.33
N ARG A 18 -13.22 -8.04 2.23
CA ARG A 18 -11.84 -8.24 1.77
C ARG A 18 -10.92 -7.23 2.44
N VAL A 19 -10.02 -7.72 3.27
CA VAL A 19 -9.07 -6.92 4.04
C VAL A 19 -7.62 -7.29 3.70
N ASP A 20 -6.68 -6.38 3.95
CA ASP A 20 -5.24 -6.67 3.92
C ASP A 20 -4.72 -6.86 5.35
N LEU A 21 -4.61 -8.11 5.76
CA LEU A 21 -4.02 -8.51 7.04
C LEU A 21 -2.65 -9.19 6.85
N ASN A 22 -1.94 -8.84 5.77
CA ASN A 22 -0.60 -9.35 5.54
C ASN A 22 0.40 -8.68 6.49
N VAL A 23 0.44 -9.17 7.70
CA VAL A 23 1.27 -8.71 8.82
C VAL A 23 2.42 -9.69 9.10
N PRO A 24 3.55 -9.22 9.67
CA PRO A 24 4.63 -10.12 10.05
C PRO A 24 4.20 -11.04 11.19
N LEU A 25 4.41 -12.34 10.98
CA LEU A 25 4.13 -13.39 11.96
C LEU A 25 5.45 -14.01 12.45
N LYS A 26 5.58 -14.26 13.75
CA LYS A 26 6.71 -15.02 14.34
C LYS A 26 6.19 -15.83 15.51
N ASN A 27 6.56 -17.11 15.57
CA ASN A 27 6.15 -18.04 16.62
C ASN A 27 4.63 -17.99 16.86
N GLU A 28 3.84 -18.06 15.78
CA GLU A 28 2.38 -18.01 15.80
C GLU A 28 1.79 -16.73 16.46
N LYS A 29 2.55 -15.65 16.49
CA LYS A 29 2.10 -14.35 17.02
C LYS A 29 2.21 -13.25 15.97
N VAL A 30 1.27 -12.31 16.01
CA VAL A 30 1.30 -11.07 15.24
C VAL A 30 2.34 -10.14 15.87
N LEU A 31 3.36 -9.73 15.10
CA LEU A 31 4.40 -8.81 15.59
C LEU A 31 3.99 -7.34 15.44
N ASP A 32 3.29 -7.01 14.36
CA ASP A 32 2.77 -5.68 14.10
C ASP A 32 1.30 -5.76 13.69
N ALA A 33 0.45 -5.16 14.50
CA ALA A 33 -0.99 -5.17 14.30
C ALA A 33 -1.53 -3.92 13.59
N THR A 34 -0.68 -3.04 13.07
CA THR A 34 -1.08 -1.76 12.46
C THR A 34 -2.13 -1.96 11.37
N ARG A 35 -1.93 -2.92 10.48
CA ARG A 35 -2.90 -3.22 9.40
C ARG A 35 -4.21 -3.79 9.94
N ILE A 36 -4.13 -4.63 10.97
CA ILE A 36 -5.34 -5.19 11.62
C ILE A 36 -6.14 -4.07 12.27
N ASN A 37 -5.49 -3.18 13.00
CA ASN A 37 -6.15 -2.07 13.68
C ASN A 37 -6.86 -1.11 12.71
N LYS A 38 -6.32 -0.92 11.50
CA LYS A 38 -6.94 -0.06 10.46
C LYS A 38 -8.28 -0.58 9.94
N VAL A 39 -8.54 -1.87 10.00
CA VAL A 39 -9.81 -2.45 9.51
C VAL A 39 -10.85 -2.64 10.61
N ILE A 40 -10.48 -2.52 11.88
CA ILE A 40 -11.41 -2.62 13.02
C ILE A 40 -12.61 -1.67 12.90
N PRO A 41 -12.44 -0.38 12.56
CA PRO A 41 -13.60 0.52 12.42
C PRO A 41 -14.66 0.02 11.43
N THR A 42 -14.25 -0.57 10.31
CA THR A 42 -15.18 -1.12 9.32
C THR A 42 -15.87 -2.38 9.84
N ILE A 43 -15.14 -3.26 10.53
CA ILE A 43 -15.73 -4.43 11.18
C ILE A 43 -16.77 -3.98 12.23
N SER A 44 -16.41 -3.02 13.09
CA SER A 44 -17.30 -2.49 14.13
C SER A 44 -18.55 -1.83 13.52
N TYR A 45 -18.39 -1.08 12.43
CA TYR A 45 -19.52 -0.50 11.70
C TYR A 45 -20.47 -1.57 11.18
N LEU A 46 -19.96 -2.60 10.52
CA LEU A 46 -20.79 -3.70 10.01
C LEU A 46 -21.52 -4.45 11.13
N LEU A 47 -20.85 -4.69 12.25
CA LEU A 47 -21.48 -5.32 13.43
C LEU A 47 -22.58 -4.43 14.04
N SER A 48 -22.38 -3.10 14.11
CA SER A 48 -23.40 -2.16 14.59
C SER A 48 -24.65 -2.15 13.73
N GLN A 49 -24.50 -2.49 12.43
CA GLN A 49 -25.63 -2.68 11.49
C GLN A 49 -26.21 -4.10 11.53
N ASN A 50 -25.84 -4.92 12.52
CA ASN A 50 -26.28 -6.31 12.68
C ASN A 50 -25.98 -7.21 11.45
N ALA A 51 -24.94 -6.90 10.68
CA ALA A 51 -24.49 -7.74 9.57
C ALA A 51 -23.74 -8.98 10.08
N LYS A 52 -23.74 -10.04 9.27
CA LYS A 52 -22.81 -11.18 9.39
C LYS A 52 -21.62 -10.94 8.48
N ILE A 53 -20.40 -11.23 8.95
CA ILE A 53 -19.17 -10.88 8.23
C ILE A 53 -18.37 -12.14 7.90
N ILE A 54 -18.02 -12.30 6.63
CA ILE A 54 -17.04 -13.28 6.17
C ILE A 54 -15.77 -12.50 5.80
N ILE A 55 -14.72 -12.65 6.59
CA ILE A 55 -13.44 -11.97 6.33
C ILE A 55 -12.64 -12.80 5.34
N ILE A 56 -12.19 -12.15 4.26
CA ILE A 56 -11.32 -12.69 3.22
C ILE A 56 -9.99 -11.93 3.27
N THR A 57 -8.88 -12.64 3.48
CA THR A 57 -7.56 -12.02 3.52
C THR A 57 -6.47 -12.99 3.11
N HIS A 58 -5.22 -12.51 3.08
CA HIS A 58 -4.04 -13.31 2.78
C HIS A 58 -2.88 -12.95 3.69
N VAL A 59 -1.93 -13.86 3.82
CA VAL A 59 -0.60 -13.67 4.42
C VAL A 59 0.46 -14.30 3.52
N GLY A 60 1.54 -13.57 3.29
CA GLY A 60 2.69 -14.05 2.53
C GLY A 60 2.40 -14.32 1.05
N ARG A 61 3.23 -15.19 0.47
CA ARG A 61 3.16 -15.59 -0.95
C ARG A 61 3.26 -17.11 -1.08
N PRO A 62 2.21 -17.86 -0.75
CA PRO A 62 2.21 -19.33 -0.78
C PRO A 62 2.20 -19.92 -2.20
N LYS A 63 1.91 -19.13 -3.24
CA LYS A 63 1.87 -19.56 -4.64
C LYS A 63 0.92 -20.75 -4.87
N GLY A 64 -0.30 -20.65 -4.35
CA GLY A 64 -1.32 -21.69 -4.51
C GLY A 64 -1.07 -22.96 -3.68
N LYS A 65 -0.19 -22.92 -2.67
CA LYS A 65 0.11 -24.07 -1.82
C LYS A 65 -0.37 -23.84 -0.40
N ASN A 66 -0.92 -24.87 0.22
CA ASN A 66 -1.24 -24.84 1.65
C ASN A 66 0.06 -24.96 2.46
N ILE A 67 0.44 -23.88 3.15
CA ILE A 67 1.66 -23.76 3.95
C ILE A 67 1.26 -23.41 5.38
N ASN A 68 1.41 -24.35 6.33
CA ASN A 68 0.97 -24.16 7.72
C ASN A 68 1.51 -22.87 8.38
N LYS A 69 2.76 -22.47 8.07
CA LYS A 69 3.36 -21.21 8.59
C LYS A 69 2.67 -19.94 8.10
N LEU A 70 1.86 -20.05 7.05
CA LEU A 70 1.08 -18.95 6.47
C LEU A 70 -0.43 -19.09 6.74
N SER A 71 -0.81 -19.93 7.72
CA SER A 71 -2.19 -20.00 8.21
C SER A 71 -2.58 -18.69 8.88
N LEU A 72 -3.86 -18.33 8.73
CA LEU A 72 -4.46 -17.15 9.37
C LEU A 72 -4.83 -17.38 10.85
N LYS A 73 -4.53 -18.55 11.42
CA LYS A 73 -4.86 -18.84 12.83
C LYS A 73 -4.36 -17.75 13.80
N PRO A 74 -3.10 -17.28 13.75
CA PRO A 74 -2.63 -16.23 14.65
C PRO A 74 -3.39 -14.91 14.51
N ILE A 75 -3.80 -14.57 13.28
CA ILE A 75 -4.60 -13.36 13.00
C ILE A 75 -6.02 -13.55 13.53
N CYS A 76 -6.61 -14.73 13.33
CA CYS A 76 -7.93 -15.06 13.88
C CYS A 76 -7.95 -14.91 15.40
N ASP A 77 -6.95 -15.45 16.09
CA ASP A 77 -6.85 -15.38 17.55
C ASP A 77 -6.61 -13.94 18.03
N TYR A 78 -5.81 -13.14 17.31
CA TYR A 78 -5.65 -11.71 17.58
C TYR A 78 -6.98 -10.95 17.44
N LEU A 79 -7.72 -11.18 16.35
CA LEU A 79 -9.02 -10.53 16.11
C LEU A 79 -10.06 -10.90 17.16
N LYS A 80 -10.14 -12.18 17.59
CA LYS A 80 -10.99 -12.63 18.68
C LYS A 80 -10.75 -11.83 19.96
N HIS A 81 -9.47 -11.73 20.35
CA HIS A 81 -9.07 -11.00 21.54
C HIS A 81 -9.37 -9.50 21.40
N LYS A 82 -9.03 -8.89 20.26
CA LYS A 82 -9.18 -7.45 20.04
C LYS A 82 -10.63 -6.98 20.00
N LEU A 83 -11.51 -7.80 19.38
CA LEU A 83 -12.94 -7.49 19.25
C LEU A 83 -13.78 -8.04 20.42
N ASN A 84 -13.20 -8.89 21.25
CA ASN A 84 -13.88 -9.62 22.34
C ASN A 84 -15.12 -10.39 21.86
N ILE A 85 -15.03 -11.05 20.70
CA ILE A 85 -16.11 -11.85 20.11
C ILE A 85 -15.57 -13.17 19.57
N LYS A 86 -16.46 -14.15 19.44
CA LYS A 86 -16.12 -15.42 18.80
C LYS A 86 -15.97 -15.26 17.29
N ILE A 87 -14.85 -15.71 16.75
CA ILE A 87 -14.55 -15.75 15.31
C ILE A 87 -14.14 -17.17 14.96
N LYS A 88 -14.77 -17.75 13.95
CA LYS A 88 -14.46 -19.08 13.46
C LYS A 88 -13.48 -18.97 12.29
N LEU A 89 -12.34 -19.69 12.35
CA LEU A 89 -11.46 -19.89 11.21
C LEU A 89 -12.03 -21.06 10.38
N ILE A 90 -12.30 -20.82 9.11
CA ILE A 90 -12.81 -21.82 8.16
C ILE A 90 -11.61 -22.36 7.37
N THR A 91 -11.27 -23.62 7.60
CA THR A 91 -10.18 -24.35 6.91
C THR A 91 -10.70 -25.35 5.88
N GLN A 92 -12.03 -25.49 5.77
CA GLN A 92 -12.66 -26.33 4.76
C GLN A 92 -12.50 -25.73 3.36
N ASP A 93 -12.50 -26.59 2.34
CA ASP A 93 -12.49 -26.15 0.95
C ASP A 93 -13.69 -25.25 0.66
N LEU A 94 -13.43 -24.13 0.00
CA LEU A 94 -14.46 -23.15 -0.38
C LEU A 94 -15.58 -23.74 -1.21
N LYS A 95 -15.31 -24.78 -2.01
CA LYS A 95 -16.30 -25.51 -2.82
C LYS A 95 -17.38 -26.20 -1.98
N ASN A 96 -17.08 -26.49 -0.71
CA ASN A 96 -18.00 -27.14 0.22
C ASN A 96 -18.77 -26.15 1.11
N LEU A 97 -18.55 -24.84 0.90
CA LEU A 97 -19.21 -23.79 1.67
C LEU A 97 -20.42 -23.21 0.94
N SER A 98 -21.40 -22.80 1.73
CA SER A 98 -22.58 -22.08 1.26
C SER A 98 -23.03 -21.07 2.31
N LYS A 99 -23.92 -20.13 1.94
CA LYS A 99 -24.54 -19.20 2.89
C LYS A 99 -25.21 -19.91 4.07
N ASN A 100 -25.74 -21.11 3.85
CA ASN A 100 -26.48 -21.84 4.85
C ASN A 100 -25.61 -22.58 5.87
N ASN A 101 -24.37 -22.93 5.51
CA ASN A 101 -23.49 -23.72 6.37
C ASN A 101 -22.25 -22.99 6.89
N ILE A 102 -21.99 -21.76 6.42
CA ILE A 102 -20.78 -21.01 6.81
C ILE A 102 -20.86 -20.48 8.26
N PHE A 103 -22.07 -20.22 8.75
CA PHE A 103 -22.35 -19.87 10.14
C PHE A 103 -23.07 -21.02 10.83
N ASN A 104 -22.52 -21.51 11.94
CA ASN A 104 -23.10 -22.67 12.67
C ASN A 104 -24.43 -22.33 13.37
N ASN A 105 -24.61 -21.04 13.73
CA ASN A 105 -25.79 -20.56 14.43
C ASN A 105 -26.00 -19.06 14.24
N ASN A 106 -27.12 -18.53 14.71
CA ASN A 106 -27.47 -17.11 14.58
C ASN A 106 -26.62 -16.18 15.47
N TYR A 107 -25.88 -16.70 16.43
CA TYR A 107 -25.01 -15.91 17.31
C TYR A 107 -23.62 -15.68 16.74
N GLU A 108 -23.21 -16.49 15.76
CA GLU A 108 -21.95 -16.26 15.04
C GLU A 108 -22.10 -15.06 14.11
N LYS A 109 -21.32 -14.01 14.36
CA LYS A 109 -21.36 -12.78 13.56
C LYS A 109 -20.17 -12.65 12.61
N ILE A 110 -19.05 -13.30 12.92
CA ILE A 110 -17.84 -13.23 12.07
C ILE A 110 -17.26 -14.61 11.85
N THR A 111 -16.93 -14.90 10.59
CA THR A 111 -16.05 -15.99 10.19
C THR A 111 -14.87 -15.46 9.41
N LEU A 112 -13.72 -16.10 9.52
CA LEU A 112 -12.51 -15.81 8.76
C LEU A 112 -12.22 -17.00 7.84
N LEU A 113 -12.17 -16.81 6.53
CA LEU A 113 -11.69 -17.84 5.62
C LEU A 113 -10.19 -18.02 5.78
N GLU A 114 -9.67 -19.25 5.61
CA GLU A 114 -8.25 -19.49 5.58
C GLU A 114 -7.60 -18.75 4.40
N ASN A 115 -6.29 -18.58 4.46
CA ASN A 115 -5.49 -17.80 3.52
C ASN A 115 -5.91 -18.02 2.06
N ILE A 116 -6.55 -16.99 1.49
CA ILE A 116 -7.14 -17.08 0.15
C ILE A 116 -6.10 -17.39 -0.93
N ARG A 117 -4.82 -17.08 -0.69
CA ARG A 117 -3.72 -17.39 -1.61
C ARG A 117 -3.24 -18.84 -1.55
N PHE A 118 -3.85 -19.68 -0.72
CA PHE A 118 -3.68 -21.14 -0.83
C PHE A 118 -4.35 -21.68 -2.09
N TYR A 119 -5.26 -20.92 -2.68
CA TYR A 119 -5.89 -21.22 -3.95
C TYR A 119 -5.13 -20.54 -5.09
N PRO A 120 -4.60 -21.28 -6.08
CA PRO A 120 -3.90 -20.67 -7.23
C PRO A 120 -4.84 -19.80 -8.07
N GLU A 121 -6.14 -20.09 -8.05
CA GLU A 121 -7.22 -19.37 -8.72
C GLU A 121 -7.34 -17.91 -8.23
N GLU A 122 -6.92 -17.61 -7.01
CA GLU A 122 -6.91 -16.24 -6.47
C GLU A 122 -5.99 -15.33 -7.27
N GLU A 123 -4.73 -15.74 -7.45
CA GLU A 123 -3.72 -14.90 -8.13
C GLU A 123 -3.84 -14.94 -9.66
N SER A 124 -4.53 -15.94 -10.24
CA SER A 124 -4.84 -16.01 -11.68
C SER A 124 -6.10 -15.24 -12.07
N ASP A 125 -6.77 -14.57 -11.13
CA ASP A 125 -8.01 -13.82 -11.34
C ASP A 125 -9.12 -14.70 -11.96
N ASP A 126 -9.25 -15.94 -11.47
CA ASP A 126 -10.16 -16.93 -12.02
C ASP A 126 -11.64 -16.57 -11.81
N VAL A 127 -12.44 -16.76 -12.85
CA VAL A 127 -13.85 -16.37 -12.89
C VAL A 127 -14.72 -17.27 -12.01
N GLU A 128 -14.53 -18.59 -12.09
CA GLU A 128 -15.36 -19.55 -11.36
C GLU A 128 -15.05 -19.51 -9.85
N PHE A 129 -13.80 -19.29 -9.51
CA PHE A 129 -13.40 -19.07 -8.13
C PHE A 129 -14.03 -17.78 -7.55
N ALA A 130 -14.03 -16.70 -8.34
CA ALA A 130 -14.67 -15.44 -7.93
C ALA A 130 -16.19 -15.61 -7.75
N LYS A 131 -16.87 -16.39 -8.61
CA LYS A 131 -18.29 -16.75 -8.43
C LYS A 131 -18.53 -17.56 -7.17
N THR A 132 -17.66 -18.55 -6.92
CA THR A 132 -17.73 -19.37 -5.70
C THR A 132 -17.66 -18.49 -4.46
N LEU A 133 -16.71 -17.54 -4.41
CA LEU A 133 -16.62 -16.56 -3.32
C LEU A 133 -17.88 -15.69 -3.24
N ALA A 134 -18.32 -15.12 -4.36
CA ALA A 134 -19.48 -14.22 -4.40
C ALA A 134 -20.76 -14.88 -3.89
N ASN A 135 -20.94 -16.18 -4.14
CA ASN A 135 -22.09 -16.96 -3.67
C ASN A 135 -22.16 -17.14 -2.16
N LEU A 136 -21.07 -16.86 -1.43
CA LEU A 136 -21.06 -16.94 0.03
C LEU A 136 -21.68 -15.71 0.73
N GLY A 137 -21.88 -14.59 0.01
CA GLY A 137 -22.37 -13.36 0.61
C GLY A 137 -23.48 -12.68 -0.19
N ASP A 138 -24.05 -11.65 0.39
CA ASP A 138 -25.06 -10.78 -0.24
C ASP A 138 -24.44 -9.49 -0.77
N ILE A 139 -23.36 -9.05 -0.14
CA ILE A 139 -22.66 -7.79 -0.41
C ILE A 139 -21.16 -8.03 -0.27
N TYR A 140 -20.38 -7.41 -1.14
CA TYR A 140 -18.92 -7.39 -1.05
C TYR A 140 -18.42 -6.01 -0.62
N VAL A 141 -17.49 -5.98 0.32
CA VAL A 141 -16.83 -4.76 0.77
C VAL A 141 -15.31 -4.92 0.61
N ASN A 142 -14.71 -4.06 -0.20
CA ASN A 142 -13.27 -3.98 -0.32
C ASN A 142 -12.70 -2.99 0.71
N GLU A 143 -11.80 -3.48 1.56
CA GLU A 143 -11.07 -2.70 2.56
C GLU A 143 -9.55 -2.85 2.37
N ALA A 144 -9.13 -3.54 1.31
CA ALA A 144 -7.75 -3.87 1.03
C ALA A 144 -7.14 -2.90 0.00
N PHE A 145 -6.98 -1.61 0.36
CA PHE A 145 -6.41 -0.59 -0.54
C PHE A 145 -5.09 -1.02 -1.17
N SER A 146 -4.16 -1.53 -0.38
CA SER A 146 -2.83 -2.00 -0.83
C SER A 146 -2.86 -3.13 -1.87
N CYS A 147 -3.98 -3.86 -1.98
CA CYS A 147 -4.18 -4.95 -2.94
C CYS A 147 -5.04 -4.53 -4.14
N SER A 148 -5.68 -3.35 -4.11
CA SER A 148 -6.68 -2.94 -5.11
C SER A 148 -6.11 -2.72 -6.52
N HIS A 149 -4.78 -2.60 -6.64
CA HIS A 149 -4.09 -2.51 -7.93
C HIS A 149 -3.86 -3.88 -8.60
N ARG A 150 -4.22 -4.99 -7.94
CA ARG A 150 -3.97 -6.35 -8.44
C ARG A 150 -5.24 -6.94 -9.06
N ALA A 151 -5.07 -7.61 -10.21
CA ALA A 151 -6.11 -8.44 -10.80
C ALA A 151 -6.12 -9.80 -10.09
N HIS A 152 -6.80 -9.87 -8.94
CA HIS A 152 -7.00 -11.09 -8.17
C HIS A 152 -8.49 -11.40 -8.04
N ALA A 153 -8.87 -12.68 -8.02
CA ALA A 153 -10.27 -13.11 -8.01
C ALA A 153 -11.09 -12.45 -6.90
N SER A 154 -10.54 -12.41 -5.67
CA SER A 154 -11.20 -11.80 -4.49
C SER A 154 -11.18 -10.26 -4.48
N VAL A 155 -10.52 -9.61 -5.44
CA VAL A 155 -10.40 -8.13 -5.52
C VAL A 155 -11.09 -7.60 -6.78
N SER A 156 -10.77 -8.17 -7.94
CA SER A 156 -11.18 -7.72 -9.28
C SER A 156 -12.45 -8.45 -9.75
N LYS A 157 -12.35 -9.75 -9.99
CA LYS A 157 -13.45 -10.52 -10.62
C LYS A 157 -14.71 -10.61 -9.77
N ILE A 158 -14.56 -10.73 -8.45
CA ILE A 158 -15.69 -10.86 -7.52
C ILE A 158 -16.71 -9.72 -7.68
N THR A 159 -16.22 -8.51 -7.99
CA THR A 159 -17.08 -7.32 -8.13
C THR A 159 -18.08 -7.42 -9.29
N LYS A 160 -17.89 -8.36 -10.20
CA LYS A 160 -18.79 -8.61 -11.34
C LYS A 160 -20.00 -9.46 -10.96
N PHE A 161 -19.95 -10.15 -9.82
CA PHE A 161 -20.94 -11.17 -9.44
C PHE A 161 -21.73 -10.80 -8.19
N ILE A 162 -21.36 -9.73 -7.48
CA ILE A 162 -21.98 -9.32 -6.23
C ILE A 162 -21.96 -7.80 -6.09
N PRO A 163 -22.99 -7.15 -5.52
CA PRO A 163 -22.99 -5.73 -5.21
C PRO A 163 -21.77 -5.35 -4.37
N SER A 164 -20.95 -4.40 -4.86
CA SER A 164 -19.62 -4.13 -4.32
C SER A 164 -19.46 -2.69 -3.88
N TYR A 165 -18.82 -2.49 -2.71
CA TYR A 165 -18.64 -1.20 -2.04
C TYR A 165 -17.23 -1.06 -1.46
N GLY A 166 -16.77 0.18 -1.29
CA GLY A 166 -15.55 0.46 -0.54
C GLY A 166 -15.84 0.58 0.96
N GLY A 167 -14.98 -0.04 1.77
CA GLY A 167 -15.00 0.10 3.22
C GLY A 167 -14.57 1.49 3.69
N LEU A 168 -14.59 1.74 5.00
CA LEU A 168 -14.30 3.06 5.56
C LEU A 168 -12.85 3.48 5.30
N HIS A 169 -11.89 2.57 5.55
CA HIS A 169 -10.48 2.86 5.34
C HIS A 169 -10.16 3.03 3.84
N LEU A 170 -10.64 2.12 2.97
CA LEU A 170 -10.47 2.26 1.53
C LEU A 170 -11.03 3.59 1.02
N SER A 171 -12.21 3.98 1.50
CA SER A 171 -12.86 5.24 1.11
C SER A 171 -12.03 6.45 1.52
N ASN A 172 -11.50 6.45 2.75
CA ASN A 172 -10.65 7.53 3.24
C ASN A 172 -9.34 7.65 2.43
N GLU A 173 -8.70 6.53 2.09
CA GLU A 173 -7.49 6.53 1.26
C GLU A 173 -7.77 7.10 -0.15
N ILE A 174 -8.91 6.72 -0.76
CA ILE A 174 -9.30 7.25 -2.07
C ILE A 174 -9.66 8.73 -1.98
N ASP A 175 -10.39 9.15 -0.94
CA ASP A 175 -10.75 10.55 -0.75
C ASP A 175 -9.47 11.41 -0.56
N ALA A 176 -8.51 10.93 0.24
CA ALA A 176 -7.22 11.60 0.40
C ALA A 176 -6.45 11.70 -0.93
N LEU A 177 -6.41 10.61 -1.73
CA LEU A 177 -5.79 10.64 -3.05
C LEU A 177 -6.50 11.61 -4.01
N ASN A 178 -7.84 11.65 -4.00
CA ASN A 178 -8.59 12.59 -4.81
C ASN A 178 -8.30 14.04 -4.41
N GLN A 179 -8.17 14.31 -3.11
CA GLN A 179 -7.83 15.64 -2.61
C GLN A 179 -6.47 16.10 -3.12
N ILE A 180 -5.43 15.26 -3.05
CA ILE A 180 -4.09 15.58 -3.54
C ILE A 180 -3.93 15.54 -5.08
N THR A 181 -4.96 15.08 -5.80
CA THR A 181 -4.92 15.03 -7.28
C THR A 181 -5.84 16.02 -7.96
N HIS A 182 -6.98 16.38 -7.35
CA HIS A 182 -8.00 17.23 -7.95
C HIS A 182 -8.23 18.54 -7.19
N ASN A 183 -8.12 18.53 -5.86
CA ASN A 183 -8.38 19.70 -5.00
C ASN A 183 -7.10 20.11 -4.25
N ILE A 184 -6.00 20.27 -4.99
CA ILE A 184 -4.68 20.55 -4.41
C ILE A 184 -4.65 21.99 -3.88
N GLU A 185 -4.38 22.17 -2.60
CA GLU A 185 -4.06 23.46 -2.03
C GLU A 185 -2.59 23.81 -2.27
N LYS A 186 -2.35 24.92 -2.94
CA LYS A 186 -1.02 25.41 -3.29
C LYS A 186 -0.43 26.33 -2.19
N PRO A 187 0.90 26.36 -1.98
CA PRO A 187 1.93 25.63 -2.72
C PRO A 187 1.94 24.13 -2.41
N VAL A 188 2.25 23.30 -3.41
CA VAL A 188 2.29 21.85 -3.28
C VAL A 188 3.68 21.30 -3.58
N SER A 189 4.16 20.41 -2.72
CA SER A 189 5.46 19.76 -2.86
C SER A 189 5.35 18.25 -2.81
N CYS A 190 6.22 17.56 -3.55
CA CYS A 190 6.29 16.11 -3.54
C CYS A 190 7.71 15.69 -3.13
N ILE A 191 7.81 14.67 -2.24
CA ILE A 191 9.05 13.97 -1.95
C ILE A 191 8.98 12.61 -2.62
N ILE A 192 9.92 12.32 -3.50
CA ILE A 192 10.00 11.03 -4.21
C ILE A 192 11.36 10.39 -3.95
N GLY A 193 11.31 9.21 -3.35
CA GLY A 193 12.48 8.35 -3.15
C GLY A 193 12.37 7.04 -3.92
N GLY A 194 13.41 6.23 -3.82
CA GLY A 194 13.51 4.91 -4.43
C GLY A 194 14.85 4.65 -5.09
N SER A 195 14.99 3.47 -5.71
CA SER A 195 16.25 3.07 -6.36
C SER A 195 16.23 3.19 -7.88
N LYS A 196 15.05 3.04 -8.53
CA LYS A 196 14.93 2.98 -10.00
C LYS A 196 14.13 4.16 -10.54
N ILE A 197 14.79 5.06 -11.25
CA ILE A 197 14.16 6.23 -11.88
C ILE A 197 13.25 5.82 -13.05
N SER A 198 13.62 4.77 -13.81
CA SER A 198 12.84 4.26 -14.95
C SER A 198 11.40 3.86 -14.58
N THR A 199 11.20 3.37 -13.36
CA THR A 199 9.87 2.99 -12.87
C THR A 199 9.01 4.18 -12.43
N LYS A 200 9.61 5.35 -12.23
CA LYS A 200 8.97 6.54 -11.68
C LYS A 200 8.81 7.69 -12.68
N ILE A 201 9.41 7.60 -13.86
CA ILE A 201 9.37 8.69 -14.86
C ILE A 201 7.96 9.19 -15.14
N LYS A 202 7.01 8.29 -15.43
CA LYS A 202 5.60 8.66 -15.70
C LYS A 202 4.93 9.33 -14.50
N VAL A 203 5.28 8.92 -13.29
CA VAL A 203 4.76 9.54 -12.06
C VAL A 203 5.32 10.93 -11.91
N ILE A 204 6.64 11.10 -12.02
CA ILE A 204 7.33 12.39 -11.86
C ILE A 204 6.85 13.39 -12.91
N THR A 205 6.79 13.02 -14.19
CA THR A 205 6.35 13.90 -15.27
C THR A 205 4.87 14.30 -15.15
N ASN A 206 4.01 13.40 -14.64
CA ASN A 206 2.61 13.74 -14.37
C ASN A 206 2.45 14.66 -13.15
N LEU A 207 3.26 14.47 -12.10
CA LEU A 207 3.26 15.35 -10.94
C LEU A 207 3.82 16.73 -11.29
N ALA A 208 4.83 16.83 -12.14
CA ALA A 208 5.40 18.10 -12.59
C ALA A 208 4.36 19.03 -13.23
N LYS A 209 3.27 18.49 -13.81
CA LYS A 209 2.16 19.27 -14.37
C LYS A 209 1.30 19.99 -13.30
N LYS A 210 1.39 19.60 -12.04
CA LYS A 210 0.50 20.05 -10.97
C LYS A 210 1.21 20.59 -9.74
N TYR A 211 2.49 20.23 -9.55
CA TYR A 211 3.28 20.48 -8.35
C TYR A 211 4.33 21.56 -8.60
N GLU A 212 4.53 22.45 -7.64
CA GLU A 212 5.57 23.46 -7.70
C GLU A 212 6.97 22.90 -7.40
N ASN A 213 7.04 21.90 -6.51
CA ASN A 213 8.33 21.31 -6.14
C ASN A 213 8.25 19.78 -6.12
N ILE A 214 9.22 19.14 -6.74
CA ILE A 214 9.47 17.69 -6.65
C ILE A 214 10.87 17.48 -6.09
N ILE A 215 10.93 16.96 -4.89
CA ILE A 215 12.15 16.70 -4.14
C ILE A 215 12.54 15.24 -4.37
N ILE A 216 13.69 15.03 -5.00
CA ILE A 216 14.22 13.70 -5.31
C ILE A 216 15.18 13.26 -4.22
N VAL A 217 14.92 12.12 -3.59
CA VAL A 217 15.75 11.58 -2.50
C VAL A 217 16.09 10.10 -2.71
N GLY A 218 16.91 9.54 -1.82
CA GLY A 218 17.36 8.15 -1.89
C GLY A 218 18.26 7.87 -3.09
N ALA A 219 18.47 6.61 -3.44
CA ALA A 219 19.35 6.22 -4.54
C ALA A 219 18.92 6.78 -5.91
N MET A 220 17.66 7.16 -6.06
CA MET A 220 17.17 7.82 -7.28
C MET A 220 17.85 9.16 -7.51
N ALA A 221 18.16 9.93 -6.46
CA ALA A 221 18.85 11.21 -6.55
C ALA A 221 20.24 11.05 -7.19
N ASN A 222 20.91 9.91 -7.01
CA ASN A 222 22.23 9.66 -7.58
C ASN A 222 22.23 9.74 -9.11
N ASN A 223 21.12 9.42 -9.78
CA ASN A 223 21.00 9.55 -11.25
C ASN A 223 21.04 11.01 -11.68
N PHE A 224 20.35 11.90 -10.94
CA PHE A 224 20.37 13.34 -11.20
C PHE A 224 21.73 13.97 -10.91
N ILE A 225 22.36 13.56 -9.81
CA ILE A 225 23.68 14.03 -9.40
C ILE A 225 24.72 13.66 -10.45
N LYS A 226 24.68 12.41 -10.94
CA LYS A 226 25.57 11.92 -11.99
C LYS A 226 25.31 12.61 -13.33
N TYR A 227 24.06 12.80 -13.71
CA TYR A 227 23.67 13.54 -14.92
C TYR A 227 24.23 14.96 -14.92
N ASN A 228 24.29 15.59 -13.75
CA ASN A 228 24.89 16.93 -13.55
C ASN A 228 26.43 16.89 -13.40
N ASN A 229 27.08 15.78 -13.81
CA ASN A 229 28.55 15.59 -13.81
C ASN A 229 29.20 15.60 -12.42
N HIS A 230 28.47 15.27 -11.36
CA HIS A 230 29.05 15.11 -10.03
C HIS A 230 29.39 13.65 -9.73
N ASN A 231 30.42 13.46 -8.89
CA ASN A 231 30.81 12.14 -8.43
C ASN A 231 29.82 11.61 -7.40
N ILE A 232 29.45 10.32 -7.53
CA ILE A 232 28.56 9.61 -6.61
C ILE A 232 29.29 8.46 -5.89
N GLY A 233 30.59 8.32 -6.07
CA GLY A 233 31.41 7.24 -5.50
C GLY A 233 30.97 5.87 -5.96
N LYS A 234 30.80 4.93 -4.99
CA LYS A 234 30.30 3.56 -5.21
C LYS A 234 28.78 3.46 -5.15
N SER A 235 28.08 4.58 -5.08
CA SER A 235 26.63 4.60 -4.85
C SER A 235 25.85 4.02 -6.00
N ILE A 236 24.73 3.41 -5.69
CA ILE A 236 23.83 2.79 -6.67
C ILE A 236 23.21 3.86 -7.56
N PHE A 237 23.19 3.61 -8.86
CA PHE A 237 22.48 4.40 -9.87
C PHE A 237 21.98 3.45 -10.97
N GLU A 238 21.05 3.91 -11.78
CA GLU A 238 20.54 3.14 -12.92
C GLU A 238 21.34 3.51 -14.18
N LYS A 239 21.91 2.50 -14.85
CA LYS A 239 22.66 2.71 -16.10
C LYS A 239 21.72 3.26 -17.18
N ASP A 240 22.28 4.06 -18.08
CA ASP A 240 21.57 4.63 -19.24
C ASP A 240 20.35 5.50 -18.88
N SER A 241 20.37 6.12 -17.69
CA SER A 241 19.27 6.93 -17.16
C SER A 241 19.28 8.39 -17.63
N ASP A 242 20.28 8.83 -18.40
CA ASP A 242 20.48 10.24 -18.76
C ASP A 242 19.30 10.79 -19.59
N LEU A 243 18.76 10.01 -20.52
CA LEU A 243 17.59 10.42 -21.31
C LEU A 243 16.34 10.57 -20.41
N ILE A 244 16.21 9.71 -19.41
CA ILE A 244 15.10 9.77 -18.43
C ILE A 244 15.21 11.02 -17.56
N VAL A 245 16.41 11.32 -17.05
CA VAL A 245 16.65 12.52 -16.25
C VAL A 245 16.38 13.78 -17.07
N LYS A 246 16.87 13.80 -18.32
CA LYS A 246 16.61 14.90 -19.26
C LYS A 246 15.11 15.10 -19.48
N GLU A 247 14.34 14.04 -19.77
CA GLU A 247 12.87 14.11 -19.96
C GLU A 247 12.17 14.69 -18.72
N ILE A 248 12.61 14.31 -17.53
CA ILE A 248 12.06 14.85 -16.28
C ILE A 248 12.36 16.36 -16.15
N TYR A 249 13.59 16.80 -16.40
CA TYR A 249 13.93 18.23 -16.37
C TYR A 249 13.19 19.04 -17.42
N ASP A 250 13.07 18.51 -18.66
CA ASP A 250 12.32 19.17 -19.74
C ASP A 250 10.85 19.31 -19.38
N SER A 251 10.25 18.25 -18.86
CA SER A 251 8.84 18.29 -18.37
C SER A 251 8.65 19.27 -17.24
N ALA A 252 9.56 19.30 -16.26
CA ALA A 252 9.51 20.22 -15.14
C ALA A 252 9.63 21.69 -15.59
N LYS A 253 10.55 21.98 -16.50
CA LYS A 253 10.75 23.31 -17.08
C LYS A 253 9.48 23.82 -17.80
N ILE A 254 8.85 22.98 -18.65
CA ILE A 254 7.62 23.31 -19.36
C ILE A 254 6.49 23.68 -18.41
N ASN A 255 6.43 23.00 -17.24
CA ASN A 255 5.32 23.14 -16.29
C ASN A 255 5.66 24.08 -15.10
N ASN A 256 6.78 24.81 -15.11
CA ASN A 256 7.23 25.66 -14.01
C ASN A 256 7.35 24.90 -12.67
N CYS A 257 7.78 23.65 -12.71
CA CYS A 257 8.01 22.80 -11.56
C CYS A 257 9.52 22.74 -11.23
N ASN A 258 9.88 22.86 -9.95
CA ASN A 258 11.26 22.73 -9.51
C ASN A 258 11.60 21.27 -9.22
N ILE A 259 12.60 20.72 -9.89
CA ILE A 259 13.22 19.45 -9.48
C ILE A 259 14.33 19.78 -8.51
N ILE A 260 14.18 19.32 -7.27
CA ILE A 260 15.09 19.61 -6.15
C ILE A 260 15.87 18.35 -5.82
N CYS A 261 17.18 18.43 -6.02
CA CYS A 261 18.13 17.38 -5.65
C CYS A 261 18.85 17.73 -4.36
N PRO A 262 19.41 16.74 -3.63
CA PRO A 262 20.19 16.99 -2.44
C PRO A 262 21.41 17.88 -2.69
N LEU A 263 21.75 18.74 -1.71
CA LEU A 263 22.90 19.65 -1.73
C LEU A 263 24.13 19.01 -1.09
N ASP A 264 23.89 18.12 -0.12
CA ASP A 264 24.89 17.39 0.64
C ASP A 264 24.36 16.01 1.01
N PHE A 265 25.24 15.14 1.44
CA PHE A 265 24.95 13.73 1.68
C PHE A 265 25.59 13.21 2.96
N SER A 266 24.91 12.28 3.61
CA SER A 266 25.46 11.39 4.61
C SER A 266 26.16 10.24 3.88
N VAL A 267 27.48 10.11 4.04
CA VAL A 267 28.31 9.13 3.32
C VAL A 267 29.06 8.21 4.28
N GLY A 268 29.27 6.96 3.87
CA GLY A 268 30.12 5.98 4.53
C GLY A 268 30.98 5.24 3.52
N LYS A 269 31.77 4.26 3.99
CA LYS A 269 32.49 3.33 3.11
C LYS A 269 31.68 2.05 2.88
N ASN A 270 30.80 1.71 3.84
CA ASN A 270 29.88 0.57 3.84
C ASN A 270 28.52 1.00 4.39
N LEU A 271 27.49 0.16 4.21
CA LEU A 271 26.11 0.44 4.65
C LEU A 271 25.96 0.58 6.18
N THR A 272 26.88 0.02 6.95
CA THR A 272 26.82 -0.01 8.42
C THR A 272 27.78 1.00 9.07
N ASP A 273 28.47 1.80 8.28
CA ASP A 273 29.42 2.78 8.79
C ASP A 273 28.72 3.92 9.52
N ILE A 274 29.45 4.54 10.46
CA ILE A 274 29.08 5.86 10.97
C ILE A 274 29.25 6.86 9.82
N SER A 275 28.16 7.48 9.42
CA SER A 275 28.14 8.38 8.28
C SER A 275 28.78 9.73 8.59
N ASN A 276 29.49 10.29 7.60
CA ASN A 276 30.00 11.64 7.61
C ASN A 276 29.22 12.49 6.61
N ASN A 277 28.94 13.74 6.98
CA ASN A 277 28.27 14.66 6.07
C ASN A 277 29.27 15.26 5.09
N LYS A 278 29.00 15.21 3.78
CA LYS A 278 29.79 15.75 2.70
C LYS A 278 28.95 16.54 1.71
N LYS A 279 29.48 17.66 1.24
CA LYS A 279 28.91 18.39 0.10
C LYS A 279 29.07 17.58 -1.17
N ILE A 280 28.24 17.88 -2.17
CA ILE A 280 28.22 17.16 -3.44
C ILE A 280 29.59 17.10 -4.14
N GLY A 281 30.40 18.17 -4.08
CA GLY A 281 31.75 18.25 -4.67
C GLY A 281 32.83 17.51 -3.86
N GLU A 282 32.56 17.07 -2.64
CA GLU A 282 33.53 16.43 -1.74
C GLU A 282 33.44 14.89 -1.76
N ILE A 283 32.48 14.32 -2.53
CA ILE A 283 32.28 12.88 -2.64
C ILE A 283 33.44 12.25 -3.40
N LYS A 284 34.12 11.28 -2.77
CA LYS A 284 35.24 10.54 -3.34
C LYS A 284 34.80 9.26 -4.01
N SER A 285 35.62 8.68 -4.85
CA SER A 285 35.33 7.46 -5.62
C SER A 285 35.06 6.25 -4.74
N ASP A 286 35.54 6.21 -3.50
CA ASP A 286 35.35 5.13 -2.54
C ASP A 286 34.23 5.40 -1.53
N ASP A 287 33.55 6.55 -1.62
CA ASP A 287 32.39 6.87 -0.78
C ASP A 287 31.10 6.16 -1.26
N LEU A 288 30.23 5.88 -0.31
CA LEU A 288 28.88 5.36 -0.54
C LEU A 288 27.88 6.37 0.04
N ILE A 289 27.01 6.92 -0.78
CA ILE A 289 25.91 7.78 -0.35
C ILE A 289 24.88 6.90 0.37
N LEU A 290 24.61 7.21 1.64
CA LEU A 290 23.69 6.47 2.50
C LEU A 290 22.37 7.20 2.66
N ASP A 291 22.40 8.54 2.77
CA ASP A 291 21.21 9.38 2.92
C ASP A 291 21.52 10.83 2.50
N ILE A 292 20.50 11.70 2.55
CA ILE A 292 20.65 13.15 2.39
C ILE A 292 21.40 13.76 3.60
N GLY A 293 22.09 14.86 3.36
CA GLY A 293 22.85 15.55 4.40
C GLY A 293 22.04 16.59 5.17
N LEU A 294 22.71 17.21 6.15
CA LEU A 294 22.08 18.15 7.09
C LEU A 294 21.64 19.48 6.43
N GLU A 295 22.38 19.97 5.44
CA GLU A 295 22.00 21.17 4.68
C GLU A 295 20.74 20.87 3.84
N THR A 296 20.71 19.72 3.19
CA THR A 296 19.55 19.23 2.44
C THR A 296 18.31 19.11 3.33
N ILE A 297 18.45 18.53 4.53
CA ILE A 297 17.34 18.41 5.49
C ILE A 297 16.79 19.79 5.85
N LYS A 298 17.66 20.78 6.15
CA LYS A 298 17.23 22.15 6.47
C LYS A 298 16.50 22.80 5.29
N PHE A 299 17.01 22.62 4.09
CA PHE A 299 16.42 23.17 2.87
C PHE A 299 15.05 22.56 2.58
N ILE A 300 14.94 21.23 2.64
CA ILE A 300 13.67 20.51 2.46
C ILE A 300 12.65 20.92 3.53
N LYS A 301 13.08 21.05 4.80
CA LYS A 301 12.22 21.47 5.88
C LYS A 301 11.61 22.85 5.61
N ASN A 302 12.37 23.78 5.05
CA ASN A 302 11.85 25.09 4.68
C ASN A 302 10.77 24.98 3.58
N ILE A 303 11.01 24.16 2.55
CA ILE A 303 10.02 23.92 1.47
C ILE A 303 8.73 23.31 2.04
N ILE A 304 8.86 22.29 2.91
CA ILE A 304 7.72 21.61 3.55
C ILE A 304 6.90 22.61 4.38
N ASN A 305 7.55 23.44 5.18
CA ASN A 305 6.88 24.43 6.04
C ASN A 305 6.09 25.48 5.23
N ASN A 306 6.51 25.76 4.00
CA ASN A 306 5.84 26.69 3.10
C ASN A 306 4.80 25.99 2.17
N SER A 307 4.68 24.68 2.25
CA SER A 307 3.72 23.92 1.43
C SER A 307 2.40 23.71 2.18
N LYS A 308 1.29 23.88 1.48
CA LYS A 308 -0.03 23.52 2.02
C LYS A 308 -0.39 22.06 1.78
N THR A 309 0.11 21.50 0.70
CA THR A 309 -0.07 20.09 0.38
C THR A 309 1.29 19.40 0.18
N ILE A 310 1.46 18.24 0.79
CA ILE A 310 2.68 17.43 0.67
C ILE A 310 2.29 16.01 0.27
N LEU A 311 2.89 15.52 -0.81
CA LEU A 311 2.84 14.11 -1.20
C LEU A 311 4.20 13.47 -0.92
N TRP A 312 4.21 12.38 -0.17
CA TRP A 312 5.42 11.61 0.07
C TRP A 312 5.29 10.20 -0.52
N ASN A 313 6.15 9.89 -1.48
CA ASN A 313 6.21 8.58 -2.14
C ASN A 313 7.64 8.06 -2.14
N GLY A 314 7.89 7.00 -1.43
CA GLY A 314 9.17 6.32 -1.39
C GLY A 314 9.46 5.71 -0.04
N PRO A 315 10.42 4.75 0.01
CA PRO A 315 10.97 4.26 1.27
C PRO A 315 11.74 5.36 1.97
#